data_fab1d5303d0e7a3dce13ba742b852c79
#
_entry.id   fab1d5303d0e7a3dce13ba742b852c79
#
_cell.length_a   1.000
_cell.length_b   1.000
_cell.length_c   1.000
_cell.angle_alpha   90.00
_cell.angle_beta   90.00
_cell.angle_gamma   90.00
#
_symmetry.space_group_name_H-M   'P 1'
#
loop_
_entity.id
_entity.type
_entity.pdbx_description
1 polymer ?
#
loop_
_entity_poly.entity_id
_entity_poly.type
_entity_poly.pdbx_seq_one_letter_code
_entity_poly.pdbx_strand_id
1 'polypeptide(L)'
;MKQEITNNRLATMPISDGTLTKEKLISMRIDMQEQLKQTRLYITMEETRRAKILSAMNEIQEHTVCFKFNSQRFVTKKDRYGHSSPFDTIDEKMLCLGALEAAKAWGNAEYTKDIKRFNSLNEEYNKHGNLIKQLKENERVLTSNISSIGGLVNRMREAEKNKGV
;
A
#
# COMPACT_ATOMS: atom_id res chain seq x y z
N MET A 1 -7.32 12.23 7.37
CA MET A 1 -8.54 11.54 7.87
C MET A 1 -8.15 10.17 8.36
N LYS A 2 -8.21 9.96 9.67
CA LYS A 2 -8.08 8.60 10.25
C LYS A 2 -9.42 7.91 10.01
N GLN A 3 -9.50 7.00 9.05
CA GLN A 3 -10.59 6.04 9.01
C GLN A 3 -10.38 5.08 10.18
N GLU A 4 -11.21 5.18 11.19
CA GLU A 4 -11.26 4.18 12.25
C GLU A 4 -11.58 2.82 11.62
N ILE A 5 -10.67 1.89 11.84
CA ILE A 5 -10.84 0.48 11.50
C ILE A 5 -11.99 -0.01 12.39
N THR A 6 -13.19 -0.08 11.82
CA THR A 6 -14.32 -0.73 12.50
C THR A 6 -13.97 -2.19 12.70
N ASN A 7 -13.64 -2.52 13.92
CA ASN A 7 -13.30 -3.88 14.35
C ASN A 7 -14.37 -4.88 13.92
N ASN A 8 -13.92 -6.05 13.51
CA ASN A 8 -14.63 -7.25 13.04
C ASN A 8 -15.72 -7.80 14.00
N ARG A 9 -16.32 -6.97 14.85
CA ARG A 9 -17.34 -7.38 15.82
C ARG A 9 -18.68 -7.79 15.17
N LEU A 10 -18.94 -7.39 13.95
CA LEU A 10 -20.21 -7.69 13.26
C LEU A 10 -20.35 -9.17 12.86
N ALA A 11 -19.24 -9.86 12.61
CA ALA A 11 -19.27 -11.29 12.22
C ALA A 11 -19.61 -12.23 13.41
N THR A 12 -19.47 -11.75 14.64
CA THR A 12 -19.65 -12.53 15.88
C THR A 12 -20.85 -12.11 16.71
N MET A 13 -21.62 -11.10 16.27
CA MET A 13 -22.83 -10.68 17.00
C MET A 13 -23.92 -11.73 16.93
N PRO A 14 -24.46 -12.19 18.09
CA PRO A 14 -25.58 -13.12 18.11
C PRO A 14 -26.83 -12.44 17.56
N ILE A 15 -27.55 -13.13 16.67
CA ILE A 15 -28.82 -12.69 16.04
C ILE A 15 -29.89 -12.38 17.09
N SER A 16 -29.75 -12.88 18.32
CA SER A 16 -30.69 -12.78 19.42
C SER A 16 -30.73 -11.45 20.19
N ASP A 17 -29.81 -10.51 19.83
CA ASP A 17 -29.65 -9.25 20.57
C ASP A 17 -30.64 -8.17 20.10
N GLY A 18 -31.92 -8.41 20.00
CA GLY A 18 -33.05 -7.47 19.76
C GLY A 18 -32.79 -6.09 19.13
N THR A 19 -31.52 -5.69 19.03
CA THR A 19 -31.03 -4.41 18.51
C THR A 19 -30.75 -4.42 17.01
N LEU A 20 -30.54 -5.60 16.40
CA LEU A 20 -30.27 -5.75 14.96
C LEU A 20 -31.53 -6.21 14.22
N THR A 21 -32.15 -5.29 13.52
CA THR A 21 -33.24 -5.59 12.59
C THR A 21 -32.71 -5.87 11.20
N LYS A 22 -33.49 -6.58 10.38
CA LYS A 22 -33.17 -6.84 8.98
C LYS A 22 -32.90 -5.54 8.21
N GLU A 23 -33.71 -4.53 8.44
CA GLU A 23 -33.59 -3.21 7.81
C GLU A 23 -32.28 -2.49 8.19
N LYS A 24 -31.90 -2.56 9.47
CA LYS A 24 -30.61 -2.04 9.93
C LYS A 24 -29.43 -2.75 9.27
N LEU A 25 -29.49 -4.07 9.17
CA LEU A 25 -28.42 -4.85 8.50
C LEU A 25 -28.32 -4.52 7.02
N ILE A 26 -29.43 -4.34 6.33
CA ILE A 26 -29.44 -3.92 4.92
C ILE A 26 -28.83 -2.53 4.77
N SER A 27 -29.20 -1.58 5.62
CA SER A 27 -28.62 -0.23 5.61
C SER A 27 -27.11 -0.25 5.86
N MET A 28 -26.66 -1.00 6.87
CA MET A 28 -25.23 -1.18 7.16
C MET A 28 -24.48 -1.79 5.97
N ARG A 29 -25.08 -2.77 5.29
CA ARG A 29 -24.48 -3.37 4.10
C ARG A 29 -24.30 -2.38 2.97
N ILE A 30 -25.30 -1.53 2.73
CA ILE A 30 -25.23 -0.47 1.72
C ILE A 30 -24.11 0.51 2.04
N ASP A 31 -24.01 0.96 3.30
CA ASP A 31 -22.96 1.87 3.74
C ASP A 31 -21.57 1.25 3.59
N MET A 32 -21.41 -0.02 3.94
CA MET A 32 -20.14 -0.73 3.76
C MET A 32 -19.79 -0.94 2.28
N GLN A 33 -20.76 -1.15 1.41
CA GLN A 33 -20.55 -1.23 -0.03
C GLN A 33 -20.04 0.09 -0.61
N GLU A 34 -20.57 1.21 -0.14
CA GLU A 34 -20.06 2.53 -0.54
C GLU A 34 -18.64 2.78 0.00
N GLN A 35 -18.38 2.44 1.25
CA GLN A 35 -17.02 2.50 1.82
C GLN A 35 -16.04 1.62 1.04
N LEU A 36 -16.44 0.43 0.64
CA LEU A 36 -15.63 -0.47 -0.18
C LEU A 36 -15.28 0.15 -1.54
N LYS A 37 -16.25 0.77 -2.19
CA LYS A 37 -16.07 1.48 -3.44
C LYS A 37 -15.06 2.62 -3.29
N GLN A 38 -15.20 3.43 -2.24
CA GLN A 38 -14.27 4.53 -1.94
C GLN A 38 -12.85 3.99 -1.62
N THR A 39 -12.75 2.92 -0.85
CA THR A 39 -11.47 2.29 -0.53
C THR A 39 -10.75 1.82 -1.79
N ARG A 40 -11.45 1.18 -2.71
CA ARG A 40 -10.90 0.75 -4.00
C ARG A 40 -10.41 1.93 -4.86
N LEU A 41 -11.16 3.02 -4.86
CA LEU A 41 -10.74 4.25 -5.55
C LEU A 41 -9.45 4.80 -4.96
N TYR A 42 -9.33 4.87 -3.63
CA TYR A 42 -8.10 5.31 -2.96
C TYR A 42 -6.91 4.39 -3.25
N ILE A 43 -7.10 3.08 -3.26
CA ILE A 43 -6.05 2.13 -3.65
C ILE A 43 -5.53 2.47 -5.05
N THR A 44 -6.40 2.64 -6.03
CA THR A 44 -6.02 2.98 -7.41
C THR A 44 -5.26 4.30 -7.48
N MET A 45 -5.71 5.32 -6.75
CA MET A 45 -5.04 6.63 -6.68
C MET A 45 -3.64 6.51 -6.08
N GLU A 46 -3.48 5.78 -5.00
CA GLU A 46 -2.20 5.59 -4.33
C GLU A 46 -1.24 4.72 -5.16
N GLU A 47 -1.72 3.69 -5.83
CA GLU A 47 -0.93 2.89 -6.78
C GLU A 47 -0.42 3.75 -7.95
N THR A 48 -1.26 4.65 -8.47
CA THR A 48 -0.87 5.60 -9.53
C THR A 48 0.20 6.58 -9.04
N ARG A 49 0.06 7.14 -7.83
CA ARG A 49 1.07 8.02 -7.23
C ARG A 49 2.39 7.28 -7.05
N ARG A 50 2.34 6.08 -6.51
CA ARG A 50 3.52 5.25 -6.29
C ARG A 50 4.24 4.91 -7.59
N ALA A 51 3.51 4.63 -8.68
CA ALA A 51 4.08 4.40 -9.99
C ALA A 51 4.81 5.63 -10.56
N LYS A 52 4.29 6.84 -10.34
CA LYS A 52 4.95 8.10 -10.73
C LYS A 52 6.25 8.32 -9.96
N ILE A 53 6.26 8.03 -8.67
CA ILE A 53 7.47 8.12 -7.83
C ILE A 53 8.53 7.14 -8.33
N LEU A 54 8.14 5.90 -8.61
CA LEU A 54 9.02 4.89 -9.17
C LEU A 54 9.64 5.33 -10.51
N SER A 55 8.84 5.91 -11.40
CA SER A 55 9.32 6.45 -12.67
C SER A 55 10.39 7.55 -12.47
N ALA A 56 10.16 8.47 -11.52
CA ALA A 56 11.12 9.52 -11.19
C ALA A 56 12.42 8.95 -10.58
N MET A 57 12.34 7.90 -9.76
CA MET A 57 13.52 7.21 -9.22
C MET A 57 14.32 6.53 -10.34
N ASN A 58 13.64 5.88 -11.28
CA ASN A 58 14.30 5.24 -12.43
C ASN A 58 15.00 6.25 -13.33
N GLU A 59 14.42 7.43 -13.56
CA GLU A 59 15.08 8.52 -14.28
C GLU A 59 16.40 8.93 -13.63
N ILE A 60 16.42 9.08 -12.32
CA ILE A 60 17.65 9.39 -11.59
C ILE A 60 18.69 8.27 -11.78
N GLN A 61 18.30 7.00 -11.68
CA GLN A 61 19.18 5.87 -11.90
C GLN A 61 19.76 5.81 -13.31
N GLU A 62 18.96 6.16 -14.32
CA GLU A 62 19.42 6.11 -15.72
C GLU A 62 20.36 7.26 -16.08
N HIS A 63 20.17 8.44 -15.50
CA HIS A 63 20.88 9.66 -15.91
C HIS A 63 22.03 10.04 -14.99
N THR A 64 22.07 9.52 -13.76
CA THR A 64 23.11 9.88 -12.80
C THR A 64 24.33 8.98 -12.92
N VAL A 65 25.51 9.58 -13.06
CA VAL A 65 26.77 8.87 -13.29
C VAL A 65 27.08 7.86 -12.18
N CYS A 66 26.79 8.19 -10.93
CA CYS A 66 27.00 7.30 -9.79
C CYS A 66 26.16 6.02 -9.87
N PHE A 67 24.93 6.10 -10.36
CA PHE A 67 24.06 4.93 -10.55
C PHE A 67 24.50 4.06 -11.74
N LYS A 68 24.95 4.69 -12.82
CA LYS A 68 25.52 3.96 -13.96
C LYS A 68 26.79 3.19 -13.58
N PHE A 69 27.63 3.77 -12.75
CA PHE A 69 28.80 3.08 -12.20
C PHE A 69 28.42 1.93 -11.30
N ASN A 70 27.42 2.10 -10.46
CA ASN A 70 26.89 1.06 -9.58
C ASN A 70 26.30 -0.11 -10.36
N SER A 71 25.55 0.14 -11.43
CA SER A 71 24.94 -0.93 -12.22
C SER A 71 25.95 -1.80 -12.96
N GLN A 72 27.13 -1.27 -13.24
CA GLN A 72 28.15 -2.00 -14.01
C GLN A 72 29.18 -2.74 -13.14
N ARG A 73 29.49 -2.27 -11.94
CA ARG A 73 30.59 -2.80 -11.10
C ARG A 73 30.20 -3.07 -9.65
N PHE A 74 29.19 -2.43 -9.12
CA PHE A 74 28.89 -2.46 -7.71
C PHE A 74 27.43 -2.79 -7.55
N VAL A 75 27.23 -4.01 -7.38
CA VAL A 75 25.99 -4.52 -6.90
C VAL A 75 25.77 -3.85 -5.56
N THR A 76 24.81 -2.96 -5.52
CA THR A 76 24.16 -2.53 -4.31
C THR A 76 24.09 -3.71 -3.36
N LYS A 77 24.44 -3.50 -2.11
CA LYS A 77 24.45 -4.51 -1.04
C LYS A 77 23.66 -5.75 -1.42
N LYS A 78 24.33 -6.77 -1.93
CA LYS A 78 23.69 -8.07 -2.10
C LYS A 78 23.33 -8.54 -0.70
N ASP A 79 22.08 -8.89 -0.52
CA ASP A 79 21.70 -9.64 0.66
C ASP A 79 22.53 -10.96 0.69
N ARG A 80 22.44 -11.69 1.78
CA ARG A 80 23.11 -12.99 1.95
C ARG A 80 22.85 -13.97 0.81
N TYR A 81 21.81 -13.74 0.02
CA TYR A 81 21.34 -14.58 -1.06
C TYR A 81 21.65 -14.04 -2.47
N GLY A 82 22.34 -12.93 -2.55
CA GLY A 82 22.74 -12.34 -3.81
C GLY A 82 21.70 -11.44 -4.49
N HIS A 83 20.57 -11.12 -3.82
CA HIS A 83 19.58 -10.19 -4.35
C HIS A 83 19.95 -8.75 -4.01
N SER A 84 19.93 -7.89 -5.02
CA SER A 84 20.02 -6.44 -4.84
C SER A 84 18.65 -5.82 -4.96
N SER A 85 18.26 -5.00 -3.99
CA SER A 85 17.06 -4.17 -4.14
C SER A 85 17.42 -2.91 -4.92
N PRO A 86 16.76 -2.63 -6.04
CA PRO A 86 16.97 -1.37 -6.76
C PRO A 86 16.49 -0.15 -5.99
N PHE A 87 15.83 -0.35 -4.85
CA PHE A 87 15.22 0.69 -4.01
C PHE A 87 15.92 0.87 -2.66
N ASP A 88 17.10 0.28 -2.47
CA ASP A 88 17.89 0.53 -1.28
C ASP A 88 18.39 1.97 -1.29
N THR A 89 18.30 2.61 -0.13
CA THR A 89 18.83 3.96 0.07
C THR A 89 20.31 3.98 -0.24
N ILE A 90 20.75 4.89 -1.11
CA ILE A 90 22.14 5.03 -1.49
C ILE A 90 22.83 5.96 -0.49
N ASP A 91 23.87 5.44 0.11
CA ASP A 91 24.79 6.15 1.01
C ASP A 91 26.19 6.22 0.36
N GLU A 92 26.94 7.28 0.61
CA GLU A 92 28.33 7.41 0.15
C GLU A 92 29.22 6.24 0.56
N LYS A 93 28.95 5.63 1.71
CA LYS A 93 29.65 4.43 2.19
C LYS A 93 29.40 3.19 1.34
N MET A 94 28.34 3.18 0.56
CA MET A 94 27.98 2.08 -0.34
C MET A 94 28.62 2.24 -1.72
N LEU A 95 29.17 3.41 -2.02
CA LEU A 95 29.86 3.68 -3.25
C LEU A 95 31.31 3.19 -3.12
N CYS A 96 31.80 2.49 -4.11
CA CYS A 96 33.21 2.18 -4.14
C CYS A 96 34.05 3.40 -4.56
N LEU A 97 35.33 3.34 -4.29
CA LEU A 97 36.30 4.43 -4.58
C LEU A 97 36.21 4.94 -6.02
N GLY A 98 36.04 4.07 -7.01
CA GLY A 98 35.91 4.47 -8.41
C GLY A 98 34.63 5.26 -8.73
N ALA A 99 33.51 4.93 -8.10
CA ALA A 99 32.28 5.67 -8.26
C ALA A 99 32.33 7.02 -7.54
N LEU A 100 33.01 7.08 -6.38
CA LEU A 100 33.26 8.33 -5.67
C LEU A 100 34.15 9.27 -6.46
N GLU A 101 35.21 8.76 -7.10
CA GLU A 101 36.09 9.56 -7.95
C GLU A 101 35.38 10.08 -9.19
N ALA A 102 34.57 9.25 -9.85
CA ALA A 102 33.71 9.66 -10.96
C ALA A 102 32.72 10.73 -10.57
N ALA A 103 32.06 10.59 -9.40
CA ALA A 103 31.13 11.56 -8.86
C ALA A 103 31.83 12.89 -8.50
N LYS A 104 33.06 12.85 -7.98
CA LYS A 104 33.87 14.06 -7.72
C LYS A 104 34.27 14.77 -9.00
N ALA A 105 34.63 14.01 -10.03
CA ALA A 105 34.98 14.55 -11.35
C ALA A 105 33.77 15.21 -12.04
N TRP A 106 32.57 14.70 -11.78
CA TRP A 106 31.33 15.24 -12.38
C TRP A 106 30.71 16.40 -11.59
N GLY A 107 31.15 16.63 -10.38
CA GLY A 107 30.72 17.71 -9.49
C GLY A 107 29.94 17.18 -8.27
N ASN A 108 30.53 17.37 -7.11
CA ASN A 108 29.95 16.91 -5.83
C ASN A 108 28.53 17.44 -5.55
N ALA A 109 28.20 18.62 -6.05
CA ALA A 109 26.89 19.25 -5.82
C ALA A 109 25.76 18.50 -6.52
N GLU A 110 25.94 18.13 -7.78
CA GLU A 110 24.92 17.39 -8.56
C GLU A 110 24.74 15.98 -8.03
N TYR A 111 25.82 15.29 -7.72
CA TYR A 111 25.81 13.96 -7.12
C TYR A 111 25.05 13.95 -5.79
N THR A 112 25.36 14.87 -4.87
CA THR A 112 24.70 14.98 -3.57
C THR A 112 23.22 15.31 -3.72
N LYS A 113 22.88 16.18 -4.66
CA LYS A 113 21.50 16.55 -4.97
C LYS A 113 20.68 15.35 -5.47
N ASP A 114 21.25 14.56 -6.38
CA ASP A 114 20.58 13.40 -6.95
C ASP A 114 20.37 12.29 -5.90
N ILE A 115 21.36 12.05 -5.04
CA ILE A 115 21.21 11.10 -3.93
C ILE A 115 20.13 11.54 -2.95
N LYS A 116 20.13 12.80 -2.53
CA LYS A 116 19.09 13.32 -1.63
C LYS A 116 17.70 13.20 -2.24
N ARG A 117 17.57 13.53 -3.52
CA ARG A 117 16.31 13.40 -4.25
C ARG A 117 15.85 11.94 -4.33
N PHE A 118 16.75 11.04 -4.68
CA PHE A 118 16.45 9.61 -4.74
C PHE A 118 16.00 9.06 -3.38
N ASN A 119 16.72 9.37 -2.32
CA ASN A 119 16.40 8.92 -0.98
C ASN A 119 15.04 9.46 -0.50
N SER A 120 14.74 10.74 -0.78
CA SER A 120 13.44 11.33 -0.48
C SER A 120 12.30 10.65 -1.24
N LEU A 121 12.49 10.38 -2.53
CA LEU A 121 11.51 9.64 -3.33
C LEU A 121 11.32 8.20 -2.83
N ASN A 122 12.39 7.54 -2.41
CA ASN A 122 12.32 6.20 -1.85
C ASN A 122 11.52 6.16 -0.53
N GLU A 123 11.68 7.16 0.32
CA GLU A 123 10.85 7.28 1.54
C GLU A 123 9.37 7.48 1.20
N GLU A 124 9.06 8.34 0.24
CA GLU A 124 7.69 8.54 -0.24
C GLU A 124 7.10 7.27 -0.86
N TYR A 125 7.88 6.57 -1.68
CA TYR A 125 7.51 5.30 -2.27
C TYR A 125 7.11 4.27 -1.21
N ASN A 126 7.89 4.18 -0.13
CA ASN A 126 7.61 3.27 0.99
C ASN A 126 6.38 3.70 1.79
N LYS A 127 6.18 5.00 2.03
CA LYS A 127 4.98 5.53 2.70
C LYS A 127 3.70 5.18 1.92
N HIS A 128 3.69 5.41 0.61
CA HIS A 128 2.56 5.03 -0.24
C HIS A 128 2.34 3.51 -0.28
N GLY A 129 3.41 2.71 -0.27
CA GLY A 129 3.32 1.26 -0.19
C GLY A 129 2.68 0.77 1.11
N ASN A 130 3.02 1.37 2.24
CA ASN A 130 2.42 1.05 3.54
C ASN A 130 0.94 1.46 3.59
N LEU A 131 0.59 2.62 3.05
CA LEU A 131 -0.79 3.07 2.95
C LEU A 131 -1.64 2.12 2.08
N ILE A 132 -1.11 1.68 0.95
CA ILE A 132 -1.77 0.70 0.06
C ILE A 132 -2.02 -0.62 0.81
N LYS A 133 -1.06 -1.10 1.61
CA LYS A 133 -1.25 -2.31 2.42
C LYS A 133 -2.40 -2.15 3.42
N GLN A 134 -2.48 -1.01 4.10
CA GLN A 134 -3.58 -0.71 5.04
C GLN A 134 -4.93 -0.64 4.32
N LEU A 135 -4.99 0.02 3.16
CA LEU A 135 -6.21 0.11 2.37
C LEU A 135 -6.67 -1.26 1.84
N LYS A 136 -5.75 -2.11 1.41
CA LYS A 136 -6.06 -3.49 0.99
C LYS A 136 -6.56 -4.36 2.14
N GLU A 137 -6.03 -4.18 3.34
CA GLU A 137 -6.56 -4.86 4.53
C GLU A 137 -7.97 -4.37 4.87
N ASN A 138 -8.22 -3.06 4.79
CA ASN A 138 -9.57 -2.50 4.95
C ASN A 138 -10.54 -3.04 3.90
N GLU A 139 -10.12 -3.14 2.64
CA GLU A 139 -10.89 -3.75 1.56
C GLU A 139 -11.28 -5.19 1.91
N ARG A 140 -10.32 -5.99 2.40
CA ARG A 140 -10.56 -7.37 2.81
C ARG A 140 -11.58 -7.47 3.94
N VAL A 141 -11.43 -6.63 4.97
CA VAL A 141 -12.35 -6.59 6.11
C VAL A 141 -13.76 -6.17 5.69
N LEU A 142 -13.89 -5.12 4.88
CA LEU A 142 -15.18 -4.66 4.36
C LEU A 142 -15.87 -5.75 3.52
N THR A 143 -15.13 -6.41 2.65
CA THR A 143 -15.64 -7.49 1.81
C THR A 143 -16.16 -8.66 2.67
N SER A 144 -15.41 -9.03 3.69
CA SER A 144 -15.81 -10.09 4.65
C SER A 144 -17.08 -9.70 5.43
N ASN A 145 -17.15 -8.46 5.91
CA ASN A 145 -18.29 -7.97 6.67
C ASN A 145 -19.57 -7.88 5.79
N ILE A 146 -19.45 -7.40 4.57
CA ILE A 146 -20.56 -7.35 3.60
C ILE A 146 -21.11 -8.75 3.35
N SER A 147 -20.23 -9.74 3.17
CA SER A 147 -20.61 -11.13 2.98
C SER A 147 -21.32 -11.70 4.22
N SER A 148 -20.79 -11.44 5.42
CA SER A 148 -21.39 -11.89 6.69
C SER A 148 -22.78 -11.29 6.92
N ILE A 149 -22.95 -10.00 6.67
CA ILE A 149 -24.26 -9.33 6.77
C ILE A 149 -25.23 -9.92 5.75
N GLY A 150 -24.79 -10.17 4.52
CA GLY A 150 -25.60 -10.83 3.49
C GLY A 150 -26.10 -12.19 3.93
N GLY A 151 -25.26 -13.00 4.55
CA GLY A 151 -25.63 -14.29 5.13
C GLY A 151 -26.64 -14.18 6.26
N LEU A 152 -26.51 -13.18 7.15
CA LEU A 152 -27.46 -12.92 8.24
C LEU A 152 -28.82 -12.51 7.69
N VAL A 153 -28.87 -11.59 6.73
CA VAL A 153 -30.10 -11.13 6.10
C VAL A 153 -30.84 -12.29 5.42
N ASN A 154 -30.11 -13.18 4.73
CA ASN A 154 -30.72 -14.34 4.09
C ASN A 154 -31.32 -15.31 5.10
N ARG A 155 -30.65 -15.58 6.22
CA ARG A 155 -31.17 -16.41 7.29
C ARG A 155 -32.46 -15.82 7.93
N MET A 156 -32.47 -14.51 8.12
CA MET A 156 -33.68 -13.81 8.61
C MET A 156 -34.88 -13.94 7.64
N ARG A 157 -34.62 -13.80 6.33
CA ARG A 157 -35.64 -13.99 5.28
C ARG A 157 -36.19 -15.42 5.25
N GLU A 158 -35.33 -16.40 5.42
CA GLU A 158 -35.73 -17.82 5.48
C GLU A 158 -36.58 -18.10 6.74
N ALA A 159 -36.15 -17.56 7.89
CA ALA A 159 -36.92 -17.68 9.13
C ALA A 159 -38.33 -17.02 9.04
N GLU A 160 -38.43 -15.88 8.36
CA GLU A 160 -39.71 -15.22 8.10
C GLU A 160 -40.63 -16.07 7.20
N LYS A 161 -40.06 -16.68 6.13
CA LYS A 161 -40.84 -17.59 5.26
C LYS A 161 -41.33 -18.81 6.00
N ASN A 162 -40.54 -19.40 6.88
CA ASN A 162 -40.89 -20.58 7.65
C ASN A 162 -41.95 -20.28 8.75
N LYS A 163 -42.06 -19.04 9.22
CA LYS A 163 -43.11 -18.61 10.16
C LYS A 163 -44.45 -18.29 9.46
N GLY A 164 -44.41 -18.02 8.16
CA GLY A 164 -45.60 -17.73 7.37
C GLY A 164 -46.34 -18.98 6.79
N VAL A 165 -45.87 -20.17 7.18
CA VAL A 165 -46.51 -21.46 6.80
C VAL A 165 -47.41 -21.95 7.96
#